data_3e65a830b1f96f886d2c24230e8c3300
#
_entry.id   3e65a830b1f96f886d2c24230e8c3300
#
_cell.length_a   1.000
_cell.length_b   1.000
_cell.length_c   1.000
_cell.angle_alpha   90.00
_cell.angle_beta   90.00
_cell.angle_gamma   90.00
#
_symmetry.space_group_name_H-M   'P 1'
#
loop_
_entity.id
_entity.type
_entity.pdbx_description
1 polymer ?
#
loop_
_entity_poly.entity_id
_entity_poly.type
_entity_poly.pdbx_seq_one_letter_code
_entity_poly.pdbx_strand_id
1 'polypeptide(L)'
;MKALSRREILRAGMAGLGILATGRVFAEELVRTPAQTEGPFYPVDLPLDTDNDLLIVNDGITPAIGKITHLSGRILDRRGTPLRNALVEIWQVDGNGAYLHKGSANQEARDGNFQGFGRFLTGSTGEYYFRTIKPVPYPGRAPHIHFAVKVKGKDKFTTQCYVKGEPQNETDGIWRRISDPKERASVTIDFAPIEGSRIDELAARFDIILGFTPGDGPKTVRL
;
A
#
# COMPACT_ATOMS: atom_id res chain seq x y z
N MET A 1 -19.85 -62.93 -15.82
CA MET A 1 -19.28 -61.76 -15.03
C MET A 1 -20.15 -61.60 -13.79
N LYS A 2 -19.65 -61.92 -12.59
CA LYS A 2 -20.37 -61.73 -11.32
C LYS A 2 -20.20 -60.28 -10.87
N ALA A 3 -21.30 -59.58 -10.66
CA ALA A 3 -21.27 -58.20 -10.11
C ALA A 3 -20.85 -58.26 -8.63
N LEU A 4 -19.85 -57.44 -8.28
CA LEU A 4 -19.39 -57.28 -6.91
C LEU A 4 -20.48 -56.60 -6.05
N SER A 5 -20.72 -57.15 -4.86
CA SER A 5 -21.71 -56.62 -3.92
C SER A 5 -21.21 -55.33 -3.26
N ARG A 6 -22.14 -54.46 -2.87
CA ARG A 6 -21.83 -53.18 -2.16
C ARG A 6 -20.95 -53.35 -0.90
N ARG A 7 -20.99 -54.56 -0.27
CA ARG A 7 -20.15 -54.89 0.89
C ARG A 7 -18.70 -55.19 0.52
N GLU A 8 -18.43 -55.69 -0.68
CA GLU A 8 -17.07 -55.97 -1.15
C GLU A 8 -16.36 -54.71 -1.59
N ILE A 9 -17.11 -53.70 -2.11
CA ILE A 9 -16.58 -52.37 -2.46
C ILE A 9 -16.18 -51.58 -1.20
N LEU A 10 -16.94 -51.72 -0.10
CA LEU A 10 -16.62 -51.06 1.17
C LEU A 10 -15.42 -51.68 1.91
N ARG A 11 -15.07 -52.92 1.66
CA ARG A 11 -13.89 -53.56 2.27
C ARG A 11 -12.58 -53.30 1.53
N ALA A 12 -12.63 -52.95 0.25
CA ALA A 12 -11.47 -52.57 -0.53
C ALA A 12 -11.00 -51.13 -0.27
N GLY A 13 -11.81 -50.31 0.39
CA GLY A 13 -11.51 -48.89 0.69
C GLY A 13 -10.73 -48.63 1.99
N MET A 14 -10.40 -49.66 2.80
CA MET A 14 -9.78 -49.47 4.12
C MET A 14 -8.34 -49.96 4.27
N ALA A 15 -7.60 -50.12 3.18
CA ALA A 15 -6.19 -50.53 3.23
C ALA A 15 -5.25 -49.46 2.60
N GLY A 16 -5.55 -48.21 2.80
CA GLY A 16 -4.68 -47.08 2.46
C GLY A 16 -4.59 -46.11 3.65
N LEU A 17 -3.96 -46.57 4.77
CA LEU A 17 -3.49 -45.64 5.79
C LEU A 17 -2.35 -44.86 5.16
N GLY A 18 -2.71 -43.86 4.34
CA GLY A 18 -1.81 -42.80 3.99
C GLY A 18 -1.43 -42.07 5.28
N ILE A 19 -0.17 -42.15 5.65
CA ILE A 19 0.46 -41.26 6.62
C ILE A 19 0.17 -39.87 6.12
N LEU A 20 -0.85 -39.21 6.71
CA LEU A 20 -0.99 -37.75 6.62
C LEU A 20 0.25 -37.19 7.33
N ALA A 21 1.33 -37.05 6.58
CA ALA A 21 2.39 -36.15 6.95
C ALA A 21 1.69 -34.82 7.11
N THR A 22 1.33 -34.46 8.35
CA THR A 22 1.01 -33.11 8.74
C THR A 22 2.28 -32.30 8.61
N GLY A 23 2.72 -32.09 7.35
CA GLY A 23 3.65 -31.03 7.05
C GLY A 23 2.97 -29.77 7.58
N ARG A 24 3.49 -29.25 8.68
CA ARG A 24 3.24 -27.88 9.06
C ARG A 24 3.67 -27.07 7.84
N VAL A 25 2.71 -26.70 7.01
CA VAL A 25 2.91 -25.63 6.03
C VAL A 25 3.18 -24.41 6.91
N PHE A 26 4.45 -24.16 7.19
CA PHE A 26 4.85 -22.88 7.71
C PHE A 26 4.44 -21.89 6.61
N ALA A 27 3.36 -21.15 6.84
CA ALA A 27 3.03 -20.03 5.98
C ALA A 27 4.29 -19.17 5.92
N GLU A 28 4.88 -19.08 4.73
CA GLU A 28 6.05 -18.25 4.53
C GLU A 28 5.69 -16.83 5.00
N GLU A 29 6.46 -16.30 5.94
CA GLU A 29 6.19 -14.99 6.49
C GLU A 29 6.35 -13.96 5.38
N LEU A 30 5.35 -13.10 5.19
CA LEU A 30 5.37 -12.10 4.14
C LEU A 30 6.53 -11.12 4.35
N VAL A 31 7.12 -10.68 3.25
CA VAL A 31 8.16 -9.64 3.29
C VAL A 31 7.58 -8.39 3.93
N ARG A 32 8.20 -7.97 5.02
CA ARG A 32 7.79 -6.76 5.72
C ARG A 32 8.02 -5.54 4.82
N THR A 33 7.04 -4.65 4.77
CA THR A 33 7.23 -3.35 4.14
C THR A 33 8.26 -2.53 4.95
N PRO A 34 9.35 -2.02 4.33
CA PRO A 34 10.34 -1.25 5.04
C PRO A 34 9.77 0.08 5.56
N ALA A 35 10.08 0.42 6.80
CA ALA A 35 9.78 1.73 7.34
C ALA A 35 10.69 2.78 6.70
N GLN A 36 10.12 3.92 6.33
CA GLN A 36 10.85 5.05 5.75
C GLN A 36 10.45 6.34 6.45
N THR A 37 11.27 7.38 6.26
CA THR A 37 11.01 8.69 6.86
C THR A 37 9.69 9.30 6.36
N GLU A 38 8.97 9.97 7.26
CA GLU A 38 7.81 10.79 6.93
C GLU A 38 8.20 11.98 6.04
N GLY A 39 9.43 12.46 6.20
CA GLY A 39 9.92 13.64 5.52
C GLY A 39 9.30 14.95 6.07
N PRO A 40 9.71 16.10 5.53
CA PRO A 40 9.31 17.41 6.06
C PRO A 40 7.95 17.91 5.53
N PHE A 41 7.28 17.19 4.62
CA PHE A 41 6.12 17.67 3.88
C PHE A 41 4.79 17.01 4.28
N TYR A 42 4.77 16.28 5.39
CA TYR A 42 3.49 15.92 6.00
C TYR A 42 2.74 17.20 6.36
N PRO A 43 1.44 17.35 6.00
CA PRO A 43 0.70 18.58 6.24
C PRO A 43 0.71 18.98 7.72
N VAL A 44 1.16 20.21 8.02
CA VAL A 44 1.10 20.78 9.37
C VAL A 44 -0.36 21.03 9.75
N ASP A 45 -1.10 21.64 8.82
CA ASP A 45 -2.53 21.85 8.92
C ASP A 45 -3.20 20.92 7.91
N LEU A 46 -4.05 20.01 8.39
CA LEU A 46 -4.78 19.13 7.51
C LEU A 46 -5.82 19.93 6.72
N PRO A 47 -6.02 19.62 5.42
CA PRO A 47 -7.08 20.26 4.65
C PRO A 47 -8.45 19.92 5.25
N LEU A 48 -9.46 20.75 4.96
CA LEU A 48 -10.83 20.48 5.39
C LEU A 48 -11.37 19.20 4.72
N ASP A 49 -11.03 19.02 3.46
CA ASP A 49 -11.29 17.81 2.73
C ASP A 49 -10.11 16.84 2.91
N THR A 50 -10.41 15.64 3.40
CA THR A 50 -9.40 14.60 3.67
C THR A 50 -9.88 13.23 3.21
N ASP A 51 -10.85 13.18 2.32
CA ASP A 51 -11.37 11.91 1.82
C ASP A 51 -10.36 11.17 0.93
N ASN A 52 -10.78 10.13 0.28
CA ASN A 52 -9.91 9.29 -0.55
C ASN A 52 -9.92 9.64 -2.04
N ASP A 53 -10.59 10.73 -2.43
CA ASP A 53 -10.53 11.28 -3.81
C ASP A 53 -9.70 12.56 -3.86
N LEU A 54 -8.41 12.42 -4.14
CA LEU A 54 -7.49 13.57 -4.17
C LEU A 54 -7.63 14.43 -5.43
N LEU A 55 -8.46 14.02 -6.40
CA LEU A 55 -8.61 14.74 -7.68
C LEU A 55 -9.67 15.83 -7.64
N ILE A 56 -10.52 15.83 -6.62
CA ILE A 56 -11.61 16.78 -6.45
C ILE A 56 -11.54 17.36 -5.05
N VAL A 57 -11.52 18.67 -4.94
CA VAL A 57 -11.49 19.37 -3.64
C VAL A 57 -12.87 19.97 -3.38
N ASN A 58 -13.49 19.63 -2.27
CA ASN A 58 -14.77 20.21 -1.81
C ASN A 58 -15.85 20.26 -2.91
N ASP A 59 -16.14 19.15 -3.58
CA ASP A 59 -17.11 19.05 -4.68
C ASP A 59 -16.83 19.98 -5.88
N GLY A 60 -15.58 20.39 -6.06
CA GLY A 60 -15.14 21.20 -7.18
C GLY A 60 -15.38 20.50 -8.53
N ILE A 61 -15.79 21.26 -9.55
CA ILE A 61 -16.08 20.72 -10.90
C ILE A 61 -14.81 20.60 -11.77
N THR A 62 -13.72 21.22 -11.34
CA THR A 62 -12.44 21.16 -12.06
C THR A 62 -11.52 20.13 -11.38
N PRO A 63 -11.22 19.02 -12.05
CA PRO A 63 -10.33 18.01 -11.48
C PRO A 63 -8.87 18.47 -11.47
N ALA A 64 -8.06 17.86 -10.61
CA ALA A 64 -6.62 18.03 -10.57
C ALA A 64 -5.95 17.65 -11.89
N ILE A 65 -4.81 18.28 -12.17
CA ILE A 65 -3.98 17.99 -13.34
C ILE A 65 -3.06 16.79 -13.05
N GLY A 66 -3.10 15.78 -13.92
CA GLY A 66 -2.22 14.61 -13.83
C GLY A 66 -2.82 13.36 -14.40
N LYS A 67 -2.03 12.28 -14.41
CA LYS A 67 -2.51 10.99 -14.89
C LYS A 67 -3.28 10.28 -13.78
N ILE A 68 -4.59 10.18 -13.93
CA ILE A 68 -5.50 9.58 -12.94
C ILE A 68 -5.03 8.18 -12.58
N THR A 69 -4.96 7.90 -11.30
CA THR A 69 -4.51 6.62 -10.76
C THR A 69 -5.47 6.11 -9.69
N HIS A 70 -5.95 4.90 -9.87
CA HIS A 70 -6.69 4.13 -8.89
C HIS A 70 -5.70 3.33 -8.04
N LEU A 71 -5.37 3.85 -6.86
CA LEU A 71 -4.40 3.27 -5.94
C LEU A 71 -5.13 2.44 -4.89
N SER A 72 -4.86 1.17 -4.84
CA SER A 72 -5.47 0.23 -3.89
C SER A 72 -4.43 -0.63 -3.20
N GLY A 73 -4.82 -1.30 -2.14
CA GLY A 73 -3.98 -2.27 -1.45
C GLY A 73 -4.65 -2.78 -0.17
N ARG A 74 -3.87 -3.51 0.61
CA ARG A 74 -4.28 -4.05 1.91
C ARG A 74 -3.27 -3.72 2.98
N ILE A 75 -3.76 -3.50 4.18
CA ILE A 75 -2.92 -3.46 5.38
C ILE A 75 -2.99 -4.84 6.02
N LEU A 76 -1.85 -5.50 6.09
CA LEU A 76 -1.71 -6.87 6.57
C LEU A 76 -0.70 -6.95 7.72
N ASP A 77 -0.88 -7.94 8.60
CA ASP A 77 0.17 -8.33 9.53
C ASP A 77 1.21 -9.26 8.86
N ARG A 78 2.26 -9.66 9.57
CA ARG A 78 3.32 -10.56 9.07
C ARG A 78 2.83 -11.92 8.60
N ARG A 79 1.66 -12.36 9.06
CA ARG A 79 1.03 -13.64 8.70
C ARG A 79 0.04 -13.52 7.55
N GLY A 80 -0.13 -12.29 7.01
CA GLY A 80 -1.10 -12.00 5.96
C GLY A 80 -2.53 -11.78 6.48
N THR A 81 -2.71 -11.62 7.80
CA THR A 81 -4.03 -11.33 8.37
C THR A 81 -4.38 -9.86 8.10
N PRO A 82 -5.58 -9.58 7.54
CA PRO A 82 -6.02 -8.22 7.30
C PRO A 82 -6.19 -7.41 8.58
N LEU A 83 -5.77 -6.16 8.57
CA LEU A 83 -5.92 -5.24 9.70
C LEU A 83 -7.12 -4.32 9.50
N ARG A 84 -8.18 -4.57 10.28
CA ARG A 84 -9.36 -3.71 10.36
C ARG A 84 -9.07 -2.45 11.19
N ASN A 85 -9.75 -1.35 10.85
CA ASN A 85 -9.63 -0.07 11.54
C ASN A 85 -8.18 0.49 11.56
N ALA A 86 -7.39 0.15 10.55
CA ALA A 86 -6.16 0.85 10.28
C ALA A 86 -6.48 2.14 9.51
N LEU A 87 -6.10 3.29 10.04
CA LEU A 87 -6.20 4.56 9.33
C LEU A 87 -4.99 4.69 8.41
N VAL A 88 -5.25 4.69 7.11
CA VAL A 88 -4.26 4.89 6.06
C VAL A 88 -4.32 6.34 5.62
N GLU A 89 -3.19 7.02 5.64
CA GLU A 89 -3.03 8.39 5.13
C GLU A 89 -2.01 8.38 4.00
N ILE A 90 -2.28 9.14 2.95
CA ILE A 90 -1.33 9.37 1.87
C ILE A 90 -1.10 10.87 1.67
N TRP A 91 0.11 11.24 1.24
CA TRP A 91 0.40 12.58 0.75
C TRP A 91 1.46 12.51 -0.35
N GLN A 92 1.32 13.36 -1.32
CA GLN A 92 2.20 13.44 -2.48
C GLN A 92 2.21 14.84 -3.08
N VAL A 93 3.14 15.09 -3.98
CA VAL A 93 3.13 16.28 -4.83
C VAL A 93 2.01 16.21 -5.86
N ASP A 94 1.52 17.37 -6.28
CA ASP A 94 0.63 17.53 -7.43
C ASP A 94 1.37 17.28 -8.77
N GLY A 95 0.69 17.48 -9.90
CA GLY A 95 1.27 17.32 -11.24
C GLY A 95 2.42 18.27 -11.57
N ASN A 96 2.60 19.34 -10.79
CA ASN A 96 3.65 20.35 -10.92
C ASN A 96 4.81 20.14 -9.93
N GLY A 97 4.76 19.07 -9.12
CA GLY A 97 5.79 18.74 -8.15
C GLY A 97 5.73 19.56 -6.85
N ALA A 98 4.57 20.09 -6.48
CA ALA A 98 4.35 20.84 -5.25
C ALA A 98 3.52 20.02 -4.24
N TYR A 99 3.97 19.99 -2.97
CA TYR A 99 3.17 19.47 -1.87
C TYR A 99 2.14 20.51 -1.38
N LEU A 100 1.13 20.05 -0.68
CA LEU A 100 0.23 20.91 0.08
C LEU A 100 0.98 21.74 1.14
N HIS A 101 2.08 21.20 1.68
CA HIS A 101 2.93 21.86 2.67
C HIS A 101 3.65 23.08 2.07
N LYS A 102 3.45 24.26 2.67
CA LYS A 102 3.94 25.56 2.19
C LYS A 102 5.47 25.66 2.02
N GLY A 103 6.23 24.81 2.70
CA GLY A 103 7.69 24.76 2.60
C GLY A 103 8.24 23.91 1.45
N SER A 104 7.37 23.33 0.61
CA SER A 104 7.83 22.56 -0.54
C SER A 104 8.23 23.45 -1.72
N ALA A 105 9.00 22.89 -2.65
CA ALA A 105 9.31 23.54 -3.92
C ALA A 105 8.03 23.76 -4.76
N ASN A 106 8.13 24.57 -5.79
CA ASN A 106 7.12 24.81 -6.82
C ASN A 106 5.76 25.35 -6.33
N GLN A 107 5.72 25.96 -5.15
CA GLN A 107 4.48 26.48 -4.55
C GLN A 107 3.71 27.47 -5.43
N GLU A 108 4.41 28.25 -6.26
CA GLU A 108 3.79 29.20 -7.19
C GLU A 108 3.00 28.50 -8.30
N ALA A 109 3.40 27.29 -8.67
CA ALA A 109 2.74 26.48 -9.67
C ALA A 109 1.81 25.41 -9.09
N ARG A 110 1.53 25.44 -7.77
CA ARG A 110 0.71 24.43 -7.10
C ARG A 110 -0.69 24.38 -7.69
N ASP A 111 -1.14 23.16 -8.02
CA ASP A 111 -2.51 22.91 -8.46
C ASP A 111 -3.48 22.98 -7.26
N GLY A 112 -4.31 24.04 -7.25
CA GLY A 112 -5.33 24.24 -6.21
C GLY A 112 -6.47 23.22 -6.23
N ASN A 113 -6.62 22.45 -7.32
CA ASN A 113 -7.64 21.41 -7.46
C ASN A 113 -7.14 20.04 -6.99
N PHE A 114 -5.85 19.92 -6.64
CA PHE A 114 -5.31 18.69 -6.08
C PHE A 114 -5.30 18.74 -4.56
N GLN A 115 -5.98 17.78 -3.91
CA GLN A 115 -6.11 17.73 -2.46
C GLN A 115 -4.76 17.49 -1.75
N GLY A 116 -3.85 16.74 -2.38
CA GLY A 116 -2.48 16.50 -1.93
C GLY A 116 -2.32 15.64 -0.68
N PHE A 117 -3.40 15.34 0.02
CA PHE A 117 -3.50 14.52 1.22
C PHE A 117 -4.85 13.81 1.25
N GLY A 118 -4.87 12.54 1.64
CA GLY A 118 -6.13 11.78 1.76
C GLY A 118 -6.07 10.73 2.87
N ARG A 119 -7.25 10.26 3.28
CA ARG A 119 -7.43 9.26 4.35
C ARG A 119 -8.38 8.15 3.94
N PHE A 120 -8.13 6.97 4.48
CA PHE A 120 -9.01 5.82 4.35
C PHE A 120 -8.95 4.95 5.61
N LEU A 121 -10.10 4.54 6.14
CA LEU A 121 -10.18 3.62 7.27
C LEU A 121 -10.51 2.21 6.77
N THR A 122 -9.60 1.25 7.00
CA THR A 122 -9.78 -0.13 6.49
C THR A 122 -10.94 -0.86 7.13
N GLY A 123 -11.66 -1.64 6.31
CA GLY A 123 -12.69 -2.58 6.73
C GLY A 123 -12.12 -3.92 7.20
N SER A 124 -12.97 -4.95 7.27
CA SER A 124 -12.62 -6.31 7.72
C SER A 124 -11.61 -7.02 6.82
N THR A 125 -11.53 -6.64 5.55
CA THR A 125 -10.62 -7.18 4.55
C THR A 125 -9.25 -6.50 4.54
N GLY A 126 -9.06 -5.45 5.37
CA GLY A 126 -7.84 -4.64 5.41
C GLY A 126 -7.63 -3.77 4.18
N GLU A 127 -8.58 -3.74 3.26
CA GLU A 127 -8.47 -3.01 1.99
C GLU A 127 -8.57 -1.51 2.18
N TYR A 128 -7.81 -0.77 1.36
CA TYR A 128 -7.90 0.67 1.19
C TYR A 128 -7.92 1.03 -0.30
N TYR A 129 -8.40 2.23 -0.58
CA TYR A 129 -8.49 2.76 -1.93
C TYR A 129 -8.36 4.28 -1.92
N PHE A 130 -7.61 4.81 -2.90
CA PHE A 130 -7.50 6.24 -3.20
C PHE A 130 -7.62 6.47 -4.70
N ARG A 131 -8.26 7.56 -5.06
CA ARG A 131 -8.23 8.10 -6.40
C ARG A 131 -7.29 9.31 -6.40
N THR A 132 -6.17 9.19 -7.11
CA THR A 132 -5.10 10.18 -7.10
C THR A 132 -4.45 10.32 -8.48
N ILE A 133 -3.31 10.97 -8.59
CA ILE A 133 -2.52 11.03 -9.82
C ILE A 133 -1.28 10.13 -9.71
N LYS A 134 -0.75 9.65 -10.85
CA LYS A 134 0.58 9.07 -10.89
C LYS A 134 1.58 10.10 -10.33
N PRO A 135 2.38 9.74 -9.32
CA PRO A 135 3.31 10.70 -8.74
C PRO A 135 4.36 11.14 -9.77
N VAL A 136 4.76 12.39 -9.66
CA VAL A 136 5.82 13.00 -10.47
C VAL A 136 7.06 13.24 -9.61
N PRO A 137 8.25 13.39 -10.22
CA PRO A 137 9.44 13.73 -9.46
C PRO A 137 9.41 15.18 -8.98
N TYR A 138 10.14 15.47 -7.91
CA TYR A 138 10.48 16.82 -7.49
C TYR A 138 11.98 16.90 -7.17
N PRO A 139 12.59 18.08 -6.96
CA PRO A 139 14.04 18.22 -6.84
C PRO A 139 14.69 17.24 -5.85
N GLY A 140 15.59 16.39 -6.35
CA GLY A 140 16.33 15.40 -5.56
C GLY A 140 15.58 14.12 -5.19
N ARG A 141 14.35 13.91 -5.68
CA ARG A 141 13.53 12.74 -5.34
C ARG A 141 12.90 12.08 -6.57
N ALA A 142 12.88 10.77 -6.57
CA ALA A 142 12.11 9.97 -7.52
C ALA A 142 10.59 10.15 -7.29
N PRO A 143 9.74 9.86 -8.30
CA PRO A 143 8.29 9.83 -8.13
C PRO A 143 7.86 8.87 -7.03
N HIS A 144 7.16 9.36 -6.02
CA HIS A 144 6.68 8.54 -4.90
C HIS A 144 5.43 9.11 -4.25
N ILE A 145 4.73 8.25 -3.53
CA ILE A 145 3.61 8.58 -2.66
C ILE A 145 4.00 8.20 -1.23
N HIS A 146 3.86 9.11 -0.29
CA HIS A 146 4.04 8.82 1.12
C HIS A 146 2.82 8.13 1.71
N PHE A 147 3.06 7.24 2.64
CA PHE A 147 2.04 6.54 3.41
C PHE A 147 2.30 6.64 4.91
N ALA A 148 1.24 6.85 5.67
CA ALA A 148 1.23 6.62 7.11
C ALA A 148 0.10 5.65 7.45
N VAL A 149 0.39 4.66 8.27
CA VAL A 149 -0.60 3.70 8.78
C VAL A 149 -0.67 3.82 10.29
N LYS A 150 -1.86 4.12 10.82
CA LYS A 150 -2.13 4.27 12.24
C LYS A 150 -3.07 3.16 12.69
N VAL A 151 -2.60 2.33 13.63
CA VAL A 151 -3.38 1.27 14.26
C VAL A 151 -3.48 1.57 15.74
N LYS A 152 -4.67 1.44 16.32
CA LYS A 152 -4.90 1.74 17.75
C LYS A 152 -3.90 0.98 18.64
N GLY A 153 -3.22 1.70 19.53
CA GLY A 153 -2.25 1.13 20.47
C GLY A 153 -0.89 0.74 19.86
N LYS A 154 -0.60 1.19 18.64
CA LYS A 154 0.68 0.99 17.96
C LYS A 154 1.26 2.33 17.52
N ASP A 155 2.59 2.38 17.38
CA ASP A 155 3.26 3.53 16.80
C ASP A 155 2.84 3.72 15.34
N LYS A 156 2.83 4.97 14.89
CA LYS A 156 2.60 5.32 13.50
C LYS A 156 3.69 4.69 12.63
N PHE A 157 3.27 3.90 11.64
CA PHE A 157 4.16 3.35 10.64
C PHE A 157 4.18 4.28 9.43
N THR A 158 5.36 4.63 8.92
CA THR A 158 5.51 5.43 7.69
C THR A 158 6.36 4.69 6.67
N THR A 159 6.00 4.83 5.40
CA THR A 159 6.72 4.30 4.24
C THR A 159 6.45 5.14 3.00
N GLN A 160 7.07 4.79 1.89
CA GLN A 160 6.87 5.45 0.59
C GLN A 160 6.68 4.38 -0.47
N CYS A 161 5.79 4.64 -1.43
CA CYS A 161 5.53 3.81 -2.59
C CYS A 161 6.16 4.46 -3.82
N TYR A 162 7.01 3.75 -4.55
CA TYR A 162 7.76 4.24 -5.71
C TYR A 162 7.23 3.64 -7.01
N VAL A 163 7.41 4.37 -8.10
CA VAL A 163 7.02 3.92 -9.44
C VAL A 163 8.08 2.97 -9.97
N LYS A 164 7.68 1.75 -10.35
CA LYS A 164 8.55 0.76 -10.96
C LYS A 164 8.99 1.18 -12.35
N GLY A 165 10.26 0.91 -12.66
CA GLY A 165 10.85 1.28 -13.96
C GLY A 165 11.25 2.75 -14.06
N GLU A 166 11.11 3.54 -13.01
CA GLU A 166 11.51 4.94 -12.99
C GLU A 166 13.02 5.07 -12.76
N PRO A 167 13.80 5.59 -13.74
CA PRO A 167 15.26 5.65 -13.61
C PRO A 167 15.75 6.45 -12.41
N GLN A 168 14.98 7.45 -11.96
CA GLN A 168 15.32 8.29 -10.83
C GLN A 168 15.36 7.52 -9.49
N ASN A 169 14.76 6.34 -9.39
CA ASN A 169 14.86 5.50 -8.21
C ASN A 169 16.34 5.21 -7.89
N GLU A 170 17.17 4.96 -8.90
CA GLU A 170 18.60 4.64 -8.74
C GLU A 170 19.44 5.81 -8.18
N THR A 171 18.89 7.03 -8.18
CA THR A 171 19.55 8.22 -7.63
C THR A 171 18.86 8.72 -6.36
N ASP A 172 17.68 8.19 -6.00
CA ASP A 172 16.95 8.59 -4.79
C ASP A 172 17.61 8.06 -3.52
N GLY A 173 18.08 8.96 -2.68
CA GLY A 173 18.84 8.61 -1.47
C GLY A 173 18.03 7.82 -0.43
N ILE A 174 16.68 7.90 -0.44
CA ILE A 174 15.82 7.16 0.50
C ILE A 174 15.56 5.75 -0.04
N TRP A 175 15.21 5.61 -1.31
CA TRP A 175 15.02 4.31 -1.96
C TRP A 175 16.29 3.45 -1.89
N ARG A 176 17.46 4.05 -2.16
CA ARG A 176 18.76 3.36 -2.12
C ARG A 176 19.14 2.83 -0.75
N ARG A 177 18.64 3.42 0.34
CA ARG A 177 18.89 2.93 1.70
C ARG A 177 18.20 1.62 2.03
N ILE A 178 17.22 1.19 1.23
CA ILE A 178 16.60 -0.12 1.38
C ILE A 178 17.58 -1.15 0.82
N SER A 179 18.32 -1.82 1.69
CA SER A 179 19.40 -2.75 1.30
C SER A 179 18.87 -4.10 0.81
N ASP A 180 17.79 -4.60 1.38
CA ASP A 180 17.18 -5.87 0.99
C ASP A 180 16.42 -5.70 -0.35
N PRO A 181 16.79 -6.46 -1.40
CA PRO A 181 16.11 -6.40 -2.69
C PRO A 181 14.62 -6.76 -2.62
N LYS A 182 14.20 -7.67 -1.73
CA LYS A 182 12.79 -8.05 -1.55
C LYS A 182 11.99 -6.91 -0.91
N GLU A 183 12.54 -6.29 0.13
CA GLU A 183 11.93 -5.10 0.74
C GLU A 183 11.87 -3.94 -0.25
N ARG A 184 12.91 -3.73 -1.05
CA ARG A 184 12.93 -2.69 -2.10
C ARG A 184 11.87 -2.96 -3.16
N ALA A 185 11.73 -4.21 -3.61
CA ALA A 185 10.70 -4.61 -4.54
C ALA A 185 9.29 -4.42 -3.97
N SER A 186 9.09 -4.65 -2.66
CA SER A 186 7.78 -4.51 -2.01
C SER A 186 7.25 -3.07 -2.00
N VAL A 187 8.11 -2.06 -2.13
CA VAL A 187 7.72 -0.63 -2.19
C VAL A 187 7.83 -0.03 -3.60
N THR A 188 8.20 -0.84 -4.60
CA THR A 188 8.39 -0.37 -5.99
C THR A 188 7.34 -1.06 -6.88
N ILE A 189 6.23 -0.37 -7.14
CA ILE A 189 5.03 -0.96 -7.74
C ILE A 189 4.77 -0.48 -9.16
N ASP A 190 4.03 -1.27 -9.92
CA ASP A 190 3.56 -0.90 -11.26
C ASP A 190 2.39 0.10 -11.19
N PHE A 191 2.42 1.08 -12.08
CA PHE A 191 1.30 1.97 -12.40
C PHE A 191 0.82 1.60 -13.80
N ALA A 192 0.00 0.54 -13.89
CA ALA A 192 -0.40 -0.08 -15.14
C ALA A 192 -1.62 0.62 -15.76
N PRO A 193 -1.66 0.79 -17.10
CA PRO A 193 -2.85 1.27 -17.78
C PRO A 193 -4.06 0.37 -17.52
N ILE A 194 -5.23 0.99 -17.32
CA ILE A 194 -6.50 0.26 -17.23
C ILE A 194 -6.99 0.00 -18.65
N GLU A 195 -7.12 -1.27 -19.02
CA GLU A 195 -7.63 -1.66 -20.33
C GLU A 195 -9.06 -1.10 -20.54
N GLY A 196 -9.26 -0.48 -21.68
CA GLY A 196 -10.55 0.11 -22.06
C GLY A 196 -10.86 1.48 -21.40
N SER A 197 -9.96 2.04 -20.59
CA SER A 197 -10.13 3.41 -20.09
C SER A 197 -10.13 4.41 -21.24
N ARG A 198 -11.11 5.33 -21.25
CA ARG A 198 -11.25 6.37 -22.29
C ARG A 198 -10.38 7.61 -22.01
N ILE A 199 -9.81 7.71 -20.80
CA ILE A 199 -9.04 8.86 -20.34
C ILE A 199 -7.66 8.44 -19.80
N ASP A 200 -7.16 7.28 -20.22
CA ASP A 200 -5.82 6.77 -19.88
C ASP A 200 -5.56 6.61 -18.38
N GLU A 201 -6.54 6.14 -17.63
CA GLU A 201 -6.40 5.89 -16.20
C GLU A 201 -5.44 4.75 -15.92
N LEU A 202 -4.81 4.81 -14.75
CA LEU A 202 -3.89 3.79 -14.25
C LEU A 202 -4.47 3.09 -13.03
N ALA A 203 -4.10 1.82 -12.88
CA ALA A 203 -4.26 1.07 -11.65
C ALA A 203 -2.89 0.85 -10.99
N ALA A 204 -2.82 1.02 -9.67
CA ALA A 204 -1.64 0.70 -8.87
C ALA A 204 -2.07 -0.07 -7.62
N ARG A 205 -1.30 -1.10 -7.26
CA ARG A 205 -1.57 -1.90 -6.06
C ARG A 205 -0.37 -1.90 -5.14
N PHE A 206 -0.57 -1.49 -3.89
CA PHE A 206 0.46 -1.46 -2.86
C PHE A 206 -0.05 -2.10 -1.57
N ASP A 207 0.29 -3.37 -1.33
CA ASP A 207 -0.01 -4.04 -0.07
C ASP A 207 1.06 -3.67 0.97
N ILE A 208 0.65 -3.29 2.18
CA ILE A 208 1.54 -2.90 3.28
C ILE A 208 1.51 -3.98 4.35
N ILE A 209 2.66 -4.63 4.57
CA ILE A 209 2.85 -5.66 5.59
C ILE A 209 3.50 -5.04 6.81
N LEU A 210 2.73 -4.89 7.89
CA LEU A 210 3.24 -4.32 9.14
C LEU A 210 4.05 -5.37 9.93
N GLY A 211 5.10 -4.91 10.61
CA GLY A 211 6.04 -5.78 11.33
C GLY A 211 5.51 -6.35 12.66
N PHE A 212 4.20 -6.25 12.92
CA PHE A 212 3.55 -6.78 14.11
C PHE A 212 2.29 -7.58 13.77
N THR A 213 1.85 -8.45 14.68
CA THR A 213 0.57 -9.14 14.63
C THR A 213 -0.37 -8.51 15.67
N PRO A 214 -1.69 -8.35 15.41
CA PRO A 214 -2.65 -7.95 16.43
C PRO A 214 -2.54 -8.89 17.64
N GLY A 215 -2.40 -8.33 18.84
CA GLY A 215 -2.17 -9.11 20.05
C GLY A 215 -0.70 -9.10 20.55
N ASP A 216 0.28 -8.73 19.73
CA ASP A 216 1.61 -8.43 20.22
C ASP A 216 1.52 -7.22 21.17
N GLY A 217 1.79 -7.42 22.44
CA GLY A 217 1.85 -6.33 23.42
C GLY A 217 2.92 -5.27 23.04
N PRO A 218 2.95 -4.10 23.69
CA PRO A 218 4.01 -3.15 23.50
C PRO A 218 5.34 -3.86 23.79
N LYS A 219 6.30 -3.77 22.87
CA LYS A 219 7.66 -4.26 23.12
C LYS A 219 8.20 -3.48 24.31
N THR A 220 8.34 -4.16 25.46
CA THR A 220 9.02 -3.58 26.62
C THR A 220 10.46 -3.33 26.17
N VAL A 221 10.81 -2.08 25.93
CA VAL A 221 12.20 -1.69 25.79
C VAL A 221 12.81 -1.90 27.17
N ARG A 222 13.60 -2.96 27.34
CA ARG A 222 14.48 -3.06 28.51
C ARG A 222 15.55 -1.98 28.33
N LEU A 223 15.51 -0.99 29.20
CA LEU A 223 16.57 0.00 29.39
C LEU A 223 17.84 -0.70 29.84
#